data_5d6eac58c8a8872ad74f1a7b1faec467
#
_entry.id   5d6eac58c8a8872ad74f1a7b1faec467
#
_cell.length_a   1.000
_cell.length_b   1.000
_cell.length_c   1.000
_cell.angle_alpha   90.00
_cell.angle_beta   90.00
_cell.angle_gamma   90.00
#
_symmetry.space_group_name_H-M   'P 1'
#
loop_
_entity.id
_entity.type
_entity.pdbx_description
1 polymer ?
#
loop_
_entity_poly.entity_id
_entity_poly.type
_entity_poly.pdbx_seq_one_letter_code
_entity_poly.pdbx_strand_id
1 'polypeptide(L)'
;MKSKFNRYAIFSIIGLICASCDTSIVDPVDPVDPVDPISNLSVISSNITSNTTWNKDTIYQLSARVSVTSGVTLTIEPGTVIKGEAGSGSNATGLVISRGAKLMAQGTVSAPIVFTSIADELSPENLASGNFASPNLEPTVSGLWGGVIILGNARISASNSVGDVSEVQIEGIPTSDQNGLYGGTDDMDNSGEIKYVSIRHGGANIGSGNEINGLTLGGVGSATVIQNVEVVANQDDGLECFGGTVNLNNIVSWNVGDDGFDTDQSWSGTLDNFVIISPDGHCFELDGPEGSYEGSHVIKNGHVIANGDNQSGDLINVDGNSRVALQ
;
A
#
# COMPACT_ATOMS: atom_id res chain seq x y z
N MET A 1 -60.92 -20.17 2.30
CA MET A 1 -62.09 -19.42 1.83
C MET A 1 -61.70 -18.68 0.55
N LYS A 2 -62.39 -19.04 -0.55
CA LYS A 2 -62.18 -18.50 -1.89
C LYS A 2 -62.90 -17.14 -1.99
N SER A 3 -62.31 -16.17 -2.69
CA SER A 3 -63.14 -15.19 -3.46
C SER A 3 -62.33 -14.67 -4.65
N LYS A 4 -62.83 -15.00 -5.82
CA LYS A 4 -62.55 -14.42 -7.14
C LYS A 4 -63.43 -13.20 -7.33
N PHE A 5 -63.02 -12.30 -8.21
CA PHE A 5 -63.88 -11.45 -9.12
C PHE A 5 -63.01 -10.26 -9.59
N ASN A 6 -63.13 -9.68 -10.75
CA ASN A 6 -63.51 -10.06 -12.10
C ASN A 6 -63.19 -8.82 -12.97
N ARG A 7 -62.97 -9.06 -14.23
CA ARG A 7 -62.67 -8.13 -15.32
C ARG A 7 -63.76 -7.05 -15.50
N TYR A 8 -63.36 -5.86 -15.98
CA TYR A 8 -64.10 -5.12 -17.00
C TYR A 8 -63.17 -4.34 -17.91
N ALA A 9 -63.28 -4.59 -19.23
CA ALA A 9 -62.76 -3.83 -20.32
C ALA A 9 -63.81 -2.78 -20.74
N ILE A 10 -63.39 -1.58 -21.06
CA ILE A 10 -64.21 -0.62 -21.82
C ILE A 10 -63.36 -0.05 -22.95
N PHE A 11 -63.82 -0.36 -24.18
CA PHE A 11 -63.42 0.31 -25.42
C PHE A 11 -64.15 1.64 -25.52
N SER A 12 -63.47 2.67 -25.99
CA SER A 12 -64.09 3.78 -26.69
C SER A 12 -63.14 4.36 -27.72
N ILE A 13 -63.72 4.54 -28.88
CA ILE A 13 -63.15 4.85 -30.20
C ILE A 13 -63.36 6.36 -30.49
N ILE A 14 -62.50 6.92 -31.32
CA ILE A 14 -62.64 8.03 -32.27
C ILE A 14 -62.18 9.43 -31.84
N GLY A 15 -61.27 9.94 -32.69
CA GLY A 15 -60.95 11.34 -32.83
C GLY A 15 -59.73 11.59 -33.70
N LEU A 16 -59.85 11.41 -35.03
CA LEU A 16 -58.82 11.73 -36.01
C LEU A 16 -58.76 13.25 -36.21
N ILE A 17 -57.64 13.90 -35.84
CA ILE A 17 -57.34 15.27 -36.30
C ILE A 17 -55.91 15.22 -36.89
N CYS A 18 -55.83 15.34 -38.21
CA CYS A 18 -54.59 15.58 -38.91
C CYS A 18 -54.16 17.03 -38.71
N ALA A 19 -53.05 17.22 -37.99
CA ALA A 19 -52.27 18.43 -38.03
C ALA A 19 -50.90 18.08 -38.60
N SER A 20 -50.60 18.64 -39.75
CA SER A 20 -49.31 18.63 -40.39
C SER A 20 -48.27 19.25 -39.44
N CYS A 21 -47.31 18.46 -38.97
CA CYS A 21 -46.08 18.96 -38.36
C CYS A 21 -44.92 18.60 -39.24
N ASP A 22 -44.21 19.61 -39.60
CA ASP A 22 -42.90 19.65 -40.25
C ASP A 22 -41.95 18.69 -39.51
N THR A 23 -41.59 17.58 -40.14
CA THR A 23 -40.60 16.65 -39.62
C THR A 23 -39.24 17.13 -40.05
N SER A 24 -38.62 17.97 -39.25
CA SER A 24 -37.15 18.04 -39.25
C SER A 24 -36.62 16.68 -38.82
N ILE A 25 -36.12 15.93 -39.81
CA ILE A 25 -35.41 14.69 -39.57
C ILE A 25 -34.12 15.09 -38.83
N VAL A 26 -34.09 14.87 -37.51
CA VAL A 26 -32.86 14.85 -36.77
C VAL A 26 -32.22 13.51 -37.15
N ASP A 27 -31.13 13.56 -37.89
CA ASP A 27 -30.29 12.36 -38.16
C ASP A 27 -30.06 11.66 -36.82
N PRO A 28 -30.21 10.32 -36.77
CA PRO A 28 -29.85 9.58 -35.56
C PRO A 28 -28.37 9.85 -35.33
N VAL A 29 -28.05 10.43 -34.18
CA VAL A 29 -26.68 10.54 -33.70
C VAL A 29 -26.16 9.11 -33.68
N ASP A 30 -25.16 8.82 -34.50
CA ASP A 30 -24.46 7.54 -34.46
C ASP A 30 -24.13 7.24 -32.99
N PRO A 31 -24.39 6.02 -32.51
CA PRO A 31 -23.97 5.65 -31.16
C PRO A 31 -22.47 5.91 -31.11
N VAL A 32 -22.06 6.82 -30.23
CA VAL A 32 -20.65 7.04 -29.92
C VAL A 32 -20.16 5.67 -29.49
N ASP A 33 -19.28 5.06 -30.27
CA ASP A 33 -18.61 3.84 -29.87
C ASP A 33 -18.06 4.06 -28.47
N PRO A 34 -18.29 3.14 -27.52
CA PRO A 34 -17.67 3.23 -26.22
C PRO A 34 -16.17 3.35 -26.48
N VAL A 35 -15.61 4.51 -26.14
CA VAL A 35 -14.17 4.70 -26.16
C VAL A 35 -13.65 3.67 -25.16
N ASP A 36 -13.04 2.60 -25.67
CA ASP A 36 -12.35 1.64 -24.83
C ASP A 36 -11.39 2.44 -23.95
N PRO A 37 -11.46 2.31 -22.63
CA PRO A 37 -10.51 2.97 -21.75
C PRO A 37 -9.12 2.47 -22.12
N ILE A 38 -8.34 3.30 -22.78
CA ILE A 38 -6.96 2.98 -23.16
C ILE A 38 -6.10 3.20 -21.93
N SER A 39 -6.25 2.36 -20.93
CA SER A 39 -5.20 2.22 -19.94
C SER A 39 -4.10 1.36 -20.56
N ASN A 40 -2.98 1.97 -20.91
CA ASN A 40 -1.81 1.21 -21.30
C ASN A 40 -1.41 0.31 -20.12
N LEU A 41 -1.18 -0.97 -20.40
CA LEU A 41 -0.69 -1.92 -19.41
C LEU A 41 0.80 -2.20 -19.68
N SER A 42 1.62 -2.06 -18.64
CA SER A 42 3.05 -2.42 -18.68
C SER A 42 3.34 -3.49 -17.64
N VAL A 43 3.69 -4.70 -18.08
CA VAL A 43 4.05 -5.80 -17.17
C VAL A 43 5.53 -5.71 -16.81
N ILE A 44 5.81 -5.66 -15.52
CA ILE A 44 7.16 -5.57 -14.95
C ILE A 44 7.51 -6.92 -14.30
N SER A 45 8.39 -7.67 -14.94
CA SER A 45 8.80 -9.03 -14.52
C SER A 45 10.28 -9.14 -14.16
N SER A 46 11.02 -8.04 -14.18
CA SER A 46 12.46 -8.02 -13.89
C SER A 46 12.84 -6.78 -13.10
N ASN A 47 14.00 -6.84 -12.45
CA ASN A 47 14.54 -5.73 -11.67
C ASN A 47 14.76 -4.48 -12.53
N ILE A 48 14.55 -3.32 -11.92
CA ILE A 48 14.79 -1.99 -12.51
C ILE A 48 16.25 -1.63 -12.26
N THR A 49 17.05 -1.66 -13.32
CA THR A 49 18.51 -1.50 -13.28
C THR A 49 19.01 -0.17 -13.86
N SER A 50 18.11 0.72 -14.24
CA SER A 50 18.38 2.08 -14.72
C SER A 50 17.29 3.02 -14.27
N ASN A 51 17.61 4.32 -14.17
CA ASN A 51 16.62 5.32 -13.79
C ASN A 51 15.39 5.24 -14.70
N THR A 52 14.23 5.09 -14.09
CA THR A 52 12.97 4.80 -14.78
C THR A 52 11.89 5.71 -14.26
N THR A 53 10.98 6.13 -15.14
CA THR A 53 9.78 6.89 -14.75
C THR A 53 8.53 6.10 -15.15
N TRP A 54 7.63 5.93 -14.20
CA TRP A 54 6.29 5.41 -14.39
C TRP A 54 5.29 6.55 -14.47
N ASN A 55 4.53 6.61 -15.56
CA ASN A 55 3.58 7.69 -15.83
C ASN A 55 2.15 7.32 -15.45
N LYS A 56 1.33 8.32 -15.22
CA LYS A 56 -0.05 8.17 -14.75
C LYS A 56 -1.03 7.55 -15.77
N ASP A 57 -0.66 7.49 -17.05
CA ASP A 57 -1.54 6.99 -18.11
C ASP A 57 -1.31 5.48 -18.39
N THR A 58 -0.55 4.82 -17.52
CA THR A 58 -0.17 3.41 -17.64
C THR A 58 -0.40 2.69 -16.31
N ILE A 59 -1.02 1.51 -16.36
CA ILE A 59 -1.05 0.58 -15.23
C ILE A 59 0.24 -0.23 -15.26
N TYR A 60 0.99 -0.22 -14.17
CA TYR A 60 2.20 -1.04 -14.02
C TYR A 60 1.88 -2.29 -13.24
N GLN A 61 1.95 -3.45 -13.90
CA GLN A 61 1.64 -4.74 -13.31
C GLN A 61 2.93 -5.45 -12.87
N LEU A 62 3.10 -5.64 -11.58
CA LEU A 62 4.21 -6.39 -11.01
C LEU A 62 3.89 -7.89 -11.11
N SER A 63 4.59 -8.63 -11.97
CA SER A 63 4.44 -10.08 -12.13
C SER A 63 5.54 -10.88 -11.42
N ALA A 64 6.35 -10.20 -10.60
CA ALA A 64 7.42 -10.77 -9.79
C ALA A 64 7.67 -9.87 -8.58
N ARG A 65 8.57 -10.27 -7.68
CA ARG A 65 9.23 -9.36 -6.76
C ARG A 65 10.26 -8.54 -7.55
N VAL A 66 9.95 -7.27 -7.76
CA VAL A 66 10.75 -6.36 -8.58
C VAL A 66 11.61 -5.48 -7.68
N SER A 67 12.93 -5.57 -7.83
CA SER A 67 13.86 -4.71 -7.09
C SER A 67 14.32 -3.54 -7.95
N VAL A 68 14.24 -2.32 -7.39
CA VAL A 68 15.01 -1.16 -7.89
C VAL A 68 16.41 -1.30 -7.33
N THR A 69 17.40 -1.51 -8.20
CA THR A 69 18.74 -1.87 -7.75
C THR A 69 19.54 -0.66 -7.24
N SER A 70 20.54 -0.91 -6.41
CA SER A 70 21.39 0.14 -5.82
C SER A 70 21.88 1.16 -6.87
N GLY A 71 21.82 2.44 -6.54
CA GLY A 71 22.20 3.56 -7.41
C GLY A 71 21.14 3.98 -8.43
N VAL A 72 19.98 3.28 -8.50
CA VAL A 72 18.90 3.54 -9.43
C VAL A 72 17.78 4.33 -8.74
N THR A 73 17.16 5.24 -9.48
CA THR A 73 15.95 5.96 -9.05
C THR A 73 14.75 5.52 -9.87
N LEU A 74 13.71 5.07 -9.18
CA LEU A 74 12.38 4.91 -9.74
C LEU A 74 11.54 6.16 -9.41
N THR A 75 11.08 6.85 -10.44
CA THR A 75 10.15 7.98 -10.30
C THR A 75 8.74 7.51 -10.68
N ILE A 76 7.76 7.79 -9.84
CA ILE A 76 6.35 7.50 -10.10
C ILE A 76 5.58 8.81 -10.11
N GLU A 77 4.93 9.11 -11.23
CA GLU A 77 4.15 10.34 -11.39
C GLU A 77 2.88 10.31 -10.53
N PRO A 78 2.38 11.49 -10.10
CA PRO A 78 1.07 11.58 -9.43
C PRO A 78 -0.06 10.96 -10.24
N GLY A 79 -0.92 10.18 -9.61
CA GLY A 79 -2.07 9.53 -10.24
C GLY A 79 -1.74 8.20 -10.94
N THR A 80 -0.57 7.63 -10.72
CA THR A 80 -0.18 6.32 -11.27
C THR A 80 -0.80 5.19 -10.46
N VAL A 81 -1.27 4.14 -11.14
CA VAL A 81 -1.77 2.88 -10.57
C VAL A 81 -0.74 1.77 -10.79
N ILE A 82 -0.33 1.12 -9.72
CA ILE A 82 0.57 -0.03 -9.72
C ILE A 82 -0.19 -1.23 -9.15
N LYS A 83 -0.15 -2.38 -9.83
CA LYS A 83 -0.89 -3.58 -9.46
C LYS A 83 0.03 -4.78 -9.31
N GLY A 84 0.00 -5.44 -8.15
CA GLY A 84 0.71 -6.69 -7.94
C GLY A 84 -0.12 -7.90 -8.36
N GLU A 85 0.50 -8.88 -9.03
CA GLU A 85 -0.08 -10.19 -9.26
C GLU A 85 -0.14 -10.99 -7.95
N ALA A 86 -1.06 -11.93 -7.89
CA ALA A 86 -1.10 -12.88 -6.79
C ALA A 86 0.13 -13.78 -6.80
N GLY A 87 0.65 -14.08 -5.61
CA GLY A 87 1.77 -14.99 -5.43
C GLY A 87 2.03 -15.22 -3.95
N SER A 88 2.73 -16.31 -3.64
CA SER A 88 3.12 -16.64 -2.26
C SER A 88 4.50 -17.27 -2.22
N GLY A 89 5.13 -17.30 -1.06
CA GLY A 89 6.47 -17.82 -0.88
C GLY A 89 7.48 -17.08 -1.76
N SER A 90 8.33 -17.80 -2.46
CA SER A 90 9.30 -17.22 -3.39
C SER A 90 8.68 -16.50 -4.59
N ASN A 91 7.39 -16.73 -4.84
CA ASN A 91 6.63 -16.12 -5.94
C ASN A 91 5.77 -14.93 -5.46
N ALA A 92 5.85 -14.53 -4.20
CA ALA A 92 5.19 -13.32 -3.72
C ALA A 92 5.69 -12.12 -4.53
N THR A 93 4.75 -11.37 -5.08
CA THR A 93 5.07 -10.17 -5.86
C THR A 93 5.27 -8.98 -4.92
N GLY A 94 5.96 -7.95 -5.36
CA GLY A 94 6.18 -6.75 -4.55
C GLY A 94 7.16 -5.80 -5.21
N LEU A 95 7.27 -4.59 -4.67
CA LEU A 95 8.27 -3.62 -5.07
C LEU A 95 9.30 -3.47 -3.96
N VAL A 96 10.56 -3.74 -4.28
CA VAL A 96 11.69 -3.59 -3.35
C VAL A 96 12.57 -2.43 -3.80
N ILE A 97 12.76 -1.45 -2.94
CA ILE A 97 13.76 -0.40 -3.13
C ILE A 97 15.00 -0.85 -2.38
N SER A 98 15.97 -1.37 -3.09
CA SER A 98 17.19 -1.90 -2.50
C SER A 98 18.03 -0.81 -1.86
N ARG A 99 18.84 -1.16 -0.89
CA ARG A 99 19.76 -0.26 -0.22
C ARG A 99 20.59 0.56 -1.23
N GLY A 100 20.55 1.89 -1.10
CA GLY A 100 21.20 2.83 -2.02
C GLY A 100 20.43 3.12 -3.32
N ALA A 101 19.24 2.54 -3.52
CA ALA A 101 18.29 2.97 -4.54
C ALA A 101 17.37 4.08 -4.01
N LYS A 102 16.53 4.67 -4.88
CA LYS A 102 15.57 5.70 -4.49
C LYS A 102 14.20 5.48 -5.12
N LEU A 103 13.17 5.72 -4.31
CA LEU A 103 11.79 5.82 -4.77
C LEU A 103 11.33 7.28 -4.70
N MET A 104 11.00 7.87 -5.83
CA MET A 104 10.40 9.19 -5.94
C MET A 104 8.92 9.04 -6.30
N ALA A 105 8.08 8.74 -5.31
CA ALA A 105 6.64 8.53 -5.45
C ALA A 105 5.91 9.72 -4.82
N GLN A 106 5.85 10.83 -5.55
CA GLN A 106 5.29 12.09 -5.07
C GLN A 106 3.90 12.32 -5.64
N GLY A 107 2.90 11.61 -5.12
CA GLY A 107 1.49 11.89 -5.39
C GLY A 107 1.04 13.24 -4.84
N THR A 108 -0.23 13.56 -5.03
CA THR A 108 -0.90 14.75 -4.48
C THR A 108 -2.27 14.36 -3.91
N VAL A 109 -2.88 15.25 -3.14
CA VAL A 109 -4.23 15.02 -2.60
C VAL A 109 -5.28 14.78 -3.70
N SER A 110 -5.09 15.35 -4.89
CA SER A 110 -5.99 15.20 -6.04
C SER A 110 -5.53 14.15 -7.07
N ALA A 111 -4.33 13.61 -6.90
CA ALA A 111 -3.75 12.59 -7.76
C ALA A 111 -2.83 11.67 -6.93
N PRO A 112 -3.37 10.87 -6.00
CA PRO A 112 -2.57 9.93 -5.21
C PRO A 112 -1.97 8.86 -6.11
N ILE A 113 -0.87 8.27 -5.66
CA ILE A 113 -0.30 7.07 -6.27
C ILE A 113 -0.88 5.87 -5.54
N VAL A 114 -1.37 4.88 -6.27
CA VAL A 114 -2.02 3.71 -5.66
C VAL A 114 -1.30 2.43 -6.06
N PHE A 115 -0.86 1.69 -5.03
CA PHE A 115 -0.42 0.30 -5.14
C PHE A 115 -1.55 -0.61 -4.67
N THR A 116 -1.94 -1.57 -5.50
CA THR A 116 -3.05 -2.49 -5.22
C THR A 116 -2.83 -3.84 -5.91
N SER A 117 -3.82 -4.72 -5.90
CA SER A 117 -3.79 -6.00 -6.60
C SER A 117 -4.31 -5.88 -8.04
N ILE A 118 -3.92 -6.82 -8.92
CA ILE A 118 -4.54 -6.96 -10.24
C ILE A 118 -6.04 -7.30 -10.15
N ALA A 119 -6.51 -7.81 -9.01
CA ALA A 119 -7.93 -8.08 -8.77
C ALA A 119 -8.75 -6.80 -8.52
N ASP A 120 -8.10 -5.68 -8.21
CA ASP A 120 -8.74 -4.37 -8.06
C ASP A 120 -9.00 -3.75 -9.44
N GLU A 121 -10.24 -3.36 -9.71
CA GLU A 121 -10.63 -2.70 -10.96
C GLU A 121 -10.27 -1.20 -11.01
N LEU A 122 -9.59 -0.68 -9.99
CA LEU A 122 -9.12 0.70 -9.98
C LEU A 122 -8.26 1.01 -11.22
N SER A 123 -8.54 2.12 -11.86
CA SER A 123 -7.88 2.53 -13.10
C SER A 123 -7.39 3.99 -13.05
N PRO A 124 -6.51 4.41 -13.96
CA PRO A 124 -6.13 5.81 -14.10
C PRO A 124 -7.31 6.75 -14.30
N GLU A 125 -8.38 6.32 -15.00
CA GLU A 125 -9.60 7.09 -15.24
C GLU A 125 -10.38 7.31 -13.93
N ASN A 126 -10.42 6.31 -13.04
CA ASN A 126 -11.00 6.48 -11.70
C ASN A 126 -10.26 7.58 -10.95
N LEU A 127 -8.94 7.52 -10.90
CA LEU A 127 -8.12 8.53 -10.21
C LEU A 127 -8.29 9.92 -10.84
N ALA A 128 -8.28 10.01 -12.16
CA ALA A 128 -8.47 11.28 -12.88
C ALA A 128 -9.84 11.92 -12.62
N SER A 129 -10.87 11.11 -12.34
CA SER A 129 -12.21 11.58 -11.97
C SER A 129 -12.39 11.86 -10.47
N GLY A 130 -11.35 11.65 -9.66
CA GLY A 130 -11.39 11.82 -8.21
C GLY A 130 -12.01 10.65 -7.45
N ASN A 131 -12.19 9.49 -8.09
CA ASN A 131 -12.66 8.25 -7.47
C ASN A 131 -11.46 7.41 -7.03
N PHE A 132 -11.06 7.55 -5.77
CA PHE A 132 -9.84 6.90 -5.26
C PHE A 132 -10.12 5.55 -4.58
N ALA A 133 -11.37 5.21 -4.30
CA ALA A 133 -11.74 3.91 -3.73
C ALA A 133 -11.62 2.79 -4.76
N SER A 134 -11.38 1.56 -4.29
CA SER A 134 -11.53 0.37 -5.14
C SER A 134 -12.97 0.27 -5.64
N PRO A 135 -13.20 0.05 -6.95
CA PRO A 135 -14.55 -0.13 -7.48
C PRO A 135 -15.22 -1.44 -7.06
N ASN A 136 -14.44 -2.46 -6.71
CA ASN A 136 -14.93 -3.83 -6.54
C ASN A 136 -14.37 -4.59 -5.33
N LEU A 137 -13.32 -4.09 -4.67
CA LEU A 137 -12.77 -4.74 -3.48
C LEU A 137 -13.18 -3.96 -2.23
N GLU A 138 -13.71 -4.69 -1.26
CA GLU A 138 -13.98 -4.15 0.07
C GLU A 138 -12.65 -3.91 0.84
N PRO A 139 -12.58 -2.91 1.72
CA PRO A 139 -11.37 -2.57 2.46
C PRO A 139 -11.02 -3.58 3.58
N THR A 140 -11.54 -4.79 3.50
CA THR A 140 -11.26 -5.93 4.38
C THR A 140 -10.66 -7.11 3.62
N VAL A 141 -10.45 -6.97 2.30
CA VAL A 141 -9.86 -8.01 1.46
C VAL A 141 -8.36 -7.81 1.41
N SER A 142 -7.58 -8.74 1.92
CA SER A 142 -6.11 -8.69 2.04
C SER A 142 -5.43 -9.90 1.39
N GLY A 143 -4.10 -9.96 1.42
CA GLY A 143 -3.31 -11.11 0.96
C GLY A 143 -3.27 -11.33 -0.55
N LEU A 144 -3.69 -10.35 -1.35
CA LEU A 144 -3.81 -10.52 -2.80
C LEU A 144 -2.50 -10.30 -3.58
N TRP A 145 -1.52 -9.66 -2.99
CA TRP A 145 -0.17 -9.42 -3.50
C TRP A 145 0.76 -9.12 -2.33
N GLY A 146 2.06 -8.91 -2.52
CA GLY A 146 2.95 -8.55 -1.43
C GLY A 146 2.71 -7.14 -0.91
N GLY A 147 3.70 -6.29 -1.05
CA GLY A 147 3.70 -4.93 -0.52
C GLY A 147 4.84 -4.11 -1.11
N VAL A 148 5.19 -3.04 -0.42
CA VAL A 148 6.32 -2.16 -0.75
C VAL A 148 7.37 -2.24 0.33
N ILE A 149 8.61 -2.58 -0.05
CA ILE A 149 9.75 -2.73 0.86
C ILE A 149 10.80 -1.67 0.50
N ILE A 150 11.24 -0.88 1.47
CA ILE A 150 12.28 0.15 1.29
C ILE A 150 13.43 -0.16 2.23
N LEU A 151 14.63 -0.30 1.68
CA LEU A 151 15.83 -0.72 2.40
C LEU A 151 16.89 0.37 2.32
N GLY A 152 17.40 0.78 3.48
CA GLY A 152 18.36 1.86 3.63
C GLY A 152 19.66 1.45 4.32
N ASN A 153 20.54 2.42 4.52
CA ASN A 153 21.87 2.28 5.11
C ASN A 153 21.98 2.79 6.56
N ALA A 154 20.85 3.17 7.19
CA ALA A 154 20.89 3.64 8.56
C ALA A 154 21.13 2.49 9.55
N ARG A 155 21.48 2.87 10.77
CA ARG A 155 21.78 1.94 11.85
C ARG A 155 20.57 1.09 12.22
N ILE A 156 20.84 -0.17 12.49
CA ILE A 156 19.88 -1.14 13.03
C ILE A 156 20.48 -1.77 14.28
N SER A 157 19.66 -2.37 15.12
CA SER A 157 20.10 -3.15 16.27
C SER A 157 19.82 -4.62 16.00
N ALA A 158 20.77 -5.31 15.39
CA ALA A 158 20.66 -6.71 15.07
C ALA A 158 21.87 -7.51 15.55
N SER A 159 21.68 -8.79 15.82
CA SER A 159 22.73 -9.68 16.24
C SER A 159 22.61 -11.08 15.62
N ASN A 160 23.68 -11.82 15.67
CA ASN A 160 23.73 -13.24 15.31
C ASN A 160 24.50 -14.04 16.37
N SER A 161 24.77 -15.31 16.11
CA SER A 161 25.49 -16.18 17.06
C SER A 161 26.93 -15.74 17.40
N VAL A 162 27.49 -14.74 16.68
CA VAL A 162 28.85 -14.22 16.90
C VAL A 162 28.80 -12.88 17.64
N GLY A 163 27.70 -12.12 17.55
CA GLY A 163 27.53 -10.82 18.19
C GLY A 163 26.76 -9.87 17.28
N ASP A 164 26.88 -8.56 17.55
CA ASP A 164 26.19 -7.54 16.77
C ASP A 164 26.60 -7.54 15.30
N VAL A 165 25.62 -7.27 14.44
CA VAL A 165 25.81 -7.09 13.01
C VAL A 165 25.23 -5.76 12.57
N SER A 166 25.86 -5.11 11.59
CA SER A 166 25.40 -3.82 11.08
C SER A 166 24.44 -3.93 9.91
N GLU A 167 24.30 -5.12 9.34
CA GLU A 167 23.41 -5.38 8.21
C GLU A 167 22.82 -6.78 8.31
N VAL A 168 21.58 -6.92 7.89
CA VAL A 168 20.85 -8.19 7.83
C VAL A 168 20.03 -8.26 6.55
N GLN A 169 19.49 -9.45 6.28
CA GLN A 169 18.56 -9.68 5.20
C GLN A 169 17.14 -9.44 5.68
N ILE A 170 16.37 -8.67 4.92
CA ILE A 170 14.94 -8.51 5.20
C ILE A 170 14.24 -9.86 5.03
N GLU A 171 13.26 -10.11 5.85
CA GLU A 171 12.46 -11.31 5.76
C GLU A 171 11.77 -11.46 4.38
N GLY A 172 11.41 -12.69 4.05
CA GLY A 172 10.79 -13.00 2.76
C GLY A 172 11.66 -12.86 1.52
N ILE A 173 12.88 -12.29 1.63
CA ILE A 173 13.84 -12.24 0.54
C ILE A 173 14.98 -13.20 0.84
N PRO A 174 15.27 -14.20 -0.04
CA PRO A 174 16.34 -15.15 0.19
C PRO A 174 17.70 -14.49 0.41
N THR A 175 18.52 -15.02 1.31
CA THR A 175 19.87 -14.51 1.62
C THR A 175 20.83 -14.52 0.41
N SER A 176 20.49 -15.24 -0.64
CA SER A 176 21.22 -15.21 -1.92
C SER A 176 20.91 -13.97 -2.77
N ASP A 177 19.82 -13.26 -2.49
CA ASP A 177 19.44 -12.04 -3.20
C ASP A 177 19.93 -10.80 -2.43
N GLN A 178 21.01 -10.22 -2.89
CA GLN A 178 21.63 -9.04 -2.27
C GLN A 178 20.75 -7.79 -2.29
N ASN A 179 19.64 -7.80 -3.05
CA ASN A 179 18.68 -6.69 -3.06
C ASN A 179 17.84 -6.61 -1.79
N GLY A 180 17.87 -7.63 -0.95
CA GLY A 180 17.17 -7.67 0.34
C GLY A 180 18.03 -7.26 1.54
N LEU A 181 19.29 -6.88 1.37
CA LEU A 181 20.14 -6.41 2.48
C LEU A 181 19.78 -5.00 2.91
N TYR A 182 19.72 -4.77 4.22
CA TYR A 182 19.53 -3.44 4.80
C TYR A 182 20.40 -3.22 6.05
N GLY A 183 20.42 -1.98 6.53
CA GLY A 183 21.25 -1.56 7.63
C GLY A 183 22.62 -1.05 7.18
N GLY A 184 23.33 -0.42 8.10
CA GLY A 184 24.63 0.21 7.85
C GLY A 184 25.00 1.19 8.95
N THR A 185 25.56 2.34 8.56
CA THR A 185 26.06 3.36 9.50
C THR A 185 25.67 4.78 9.13
N ASP A 186 24.84 4.98 8.10
CA ASP A 186 24.42 6.30 7.64
C ASP A 186 23.00 6.61 8.10
N ASP A 187 22.86 7.15 9.30
CA ASP A 187 21.56 7.55 9.85
C ASP A 187 20.87 8.66 9.06
N MET A 188 21.56 9.30 8.10
CA MET A 188 21.02 10.27 7.17
C MET A 188 20.78 9.70 5.77
N ASP A 189 20.77 8.37 5.64
CA ASP A 189 20.46 7.71 4.37
C ASP A 189 19.18 8.27 3.75
N ASN A 190 19.17 8.34 2.41
CA ASN A 190 18.08 8.88 1.64
C ASN A 190 17.60 7.88 0.59
N SER A 191 16.53 7.17 0.91
CA SER A 191 15.84 6.23 0.02
C SER A 191 14.76 6.87 -0.85
N GLY A 192 14.61 8.20 -0.81
CA GLY A 192 13.70 8.97 -1.69
C GLY A 192 12.60 9.73 -0.97
N GLU A 193 11.51 9.99 -1.70
CA GLU A 193 10.35 10.73 -1.20
C GLU A 193 9.06 10.00 -1.56
N ILE A 194 8.27 9.63 -0.56
CA ILE A 194 7.01 8.91 -0.66
C ILE A 194 5.92 9.81 -0.06
N LYS A 195 5.04 10.33 -0.93
CA LYS A 195 3.98 11.26 -0.53
C LYS A 195 2.68 10.96 -1.24
N TYR A 196 1.57 11.03 -0.50
CA TYR A 196 0.23 10.74 -1.01
C TYR A 196 0.20 9.41 -1.77
N VAL A 197 0.62 8.37 -1.06
CA VAL A 197 0.66 6.99 -1.56
C VAL A 197 -0.32 6.15 -0.77
N SER A 198 -1.09 5.33 -1.47
CA SER A 198 -1.98 4.33 -0.90
C SER A 198 -1.49 2.94 -1.28
N ILE A 199 -1.34 2.05 -0.29
CA ILE A 199 -0.94 0.65 -0.47
C ILE A 199 -2.09 -0.22 0.04
N ARG A 200 -2.64 -1.10 -0.82
CA ARG A 200 -3.89 -1.78 -0.51
C ARG A 200 -3.85 -3.25 -0.86
N HIS A 201 -4.59 -4.05 -0.07
CA HIS A 201 -4.86 -5.46 -0.34
C HIS A 201 -3.61 -6.34 -0.41
N GLY A 202 -2.54 -5.90 0.26
CA GLY A 202 -1.26 -6.59 0.33
C GLY A 202 -1.19 -7.69 1.39
N GLY A 203 0.02 -8.12 1.72
CA GLY A 203 0.29 -9.08 2.79
C GLY A 203 0.38 -10.52 2.31
N ALA A 204 0.90 -10.77 1.10
CA ALA A 204 1.07 -12.14 0.62
C ALA A 204 1.99 -12.95 1.52
N ASN A 205 1.57 -14.18 1.87
CA ASN A 205 2.36 -15.11 2.68
C ASN A 205 3.65 -15.52 1.95
N ILE A 206 4.79 -15.36 2.61
CA ILE A 206 6.13 -15.67 2.10
C ILE A 206 6.70 -16.98 2.66
N GLY A 207 5.96 -17.63 3.53
CA GLY A 207 6.27 -18.95 4.09
C GLY A 207 6.52 -18.93 5.59
N SER A 208 6.35 -20.07 6.23
CA SER A 208 6.58 -20.28 7.67
C SER A 208 5.78 -19.39 8.62
N GLY A 209 4.65 -18.85 8.17
CA GLY A 209 3.82 -17.92 8.95
C GLY A 209 4.29 -16.48 8.88
N ASN A 210 5.18 -16.15 7.94
CA ASN A 210 5.59 -14.78 7.68
C ASN A 210 4.87 -14.28 6.43
N GLU A 211 4.39 -13.07 6.47
CA GLU A 211 3.75 -12.31 5.42
C GLU A 211 4.59 -11.07 5.07
N ILE A 212 4.17 -10.32 4.05
CA ILE A 212 4.80 -9.05 3.72
C ILE A 212 3.92 -7.93 4.30
N ASN A 213 4.53 -7.01 5.04
CA ASN A 213 3.84 -5.82 5.52
C ASN A 213 3.38 -4.91 4.37
N GLY A 214 2.40 -4.07 4.62
CA GLY A 214 1.96 -3.11 3.62
C GLY A 214 3.10 -2.20 3.18
N LEU A 215 3.79 -1.58 4.14
CA LEU A 215 5.03 -0.83 3.94
C LEU A 215 6.10 -1.29 4.92
N THR A 216 7.12 -1.96 4.43
CA THR A 216 8.29 -2.40 5.22
C THR A 216 9.44 -1.40 5.06
N LEU A 217 10.03 -0.96 6.17
CA LEU A 217 11.12 0.01 6.22
C LEU A 217 12.33 -0.57 6.95
N GLY A 218 13.28 -1.14 6.22
CA GLY A 218 14.49 -1.72 6.81
C GLY A 218 15.68 -0.74 6.80
N GLY A 219 16.15 -0.28 7.95
CA GLY A 219 17.32 0.61 8.07
C GLY A 219 17.22 1.93 7.28
N VAL A 220 16.01 2.47 7.13
CA VAL A 220 15.78 3.70 6.35
C VAL A 220 16.21 4.93 7.16
N GLY A 221 16.96 5.82 6.54
CA GLY A 221 17.56 6.98 7.21
C GLY A 221 16.69 8.24 7.19
N SER A 222 17.06 9.19 8.05
CA SER A 222 16.29 10.41 8.35
C SER A 222 16.19 11.43 7.20
N ALA A 223 17.00 11.30 6.14
CA ALA A 223 16.86 12.14 4.96
C ALA A 223 15.82 11.60 3.96
N THR A 224 15.23 10.43 4.22
CA THR A 224 14.08 9.90 3.47
C THR A 224 12.81 10.60 3.94
N VAL A 225 11.93 10.94 3.02
CA VAL A 225 10.66 11.62 3.32
C VAL A 225 9.49 10.66 3.12
N ILE A 226 8.71 10.40 4.18
CA ILE A 226 7.49 9.58 4.13
C ILE A 226 6.35 10.38 4.77
N GLN A 227 5.38 10.80 3.95
CA GLN A 227 4.28 11.65 4.36
C GLN A 227 2.98 11.32 3.62
N ASN A 228 1.84 11.39 4.33
CA ASN A 228 0.52 11.16 3.75
C ASN A 228 0.46 9.79 3.05
N VAL A 229 0.80 8.75 3.78
CA VAL A 229 0.75 7.36 3.31
C VAL A 229 -0.36 6.64 4.03
N GLU A 230 -1.15 5.87 3.30
CA GLU A 230 -2.13 4.95 3.88
C GLU A 230 -1.82 3.51 3.48
N VAL A 231 -2.05 2.61 4.42
CA VAL A 231 -2.12 1.17 4.18
C VAL A 231 -3.53 0.69 4.50
N VAL A 232 -4.12 -0.05 3.58
CA VAL A 232 -5.50 -0.54 3.71
C VAL A 232 -5.56 -2.02 3.43
N ALA A 233 -6.11 -2.79 4.36
CA ALA A 233 -6.35 -4.24 4.19
C ALA A 233 -5.07 -5.00 3.78
N ASN A 234 -4.01 -4.87 4.56
CA ASN A 234 -2.86 -5.77 4.49
C ASN A 234 -3.16 -7.05 5.29
N GLN A 235 -2.60 -8.20 4.93
CA GLN A 235 -2.83 -9.45 5.66
C GLN A 235 -1.97 -9.54 6.92
N ASP A 236 -0.83 -8.89 6.92
CA ASP A 236 0.10 -8.68 8.01
C ASP A 236 0.00 -7.23 8.49
N ASP A 237 1.08 -6.66 9.01
CA ASP A 237 1.09 -5.30 9.53
C ASP A 237 0.78 -4.23 8.49
N GLY A 238 0.32 -3.10 8.98
CA GLY A 238 0.18 -1.91 8.16
C GLY A 238 1.53 -1.38 7.73
N LEU A 239 2.33 -0.97 8.69
CA LEU A 239 3.70 -0.48 8.50
C LEU A 239 4.61 -1.10 9.56
N GLU A 240 5.79 -1.54 9.12
CA GLU A 240 6.82 -2.03 10.03
C GLU A 240 8.18 -1.38 9.78
N CYS A 241 8.87 -1.02 10.88
CA CYS A 241 10.16 -0.37 10.88
C CYS A 241 11.24 -1.24 11.53
N PHE A 242 12.08 -1.87 10.74
CA PHE A 242 13.27 -2.61 11.20
C PHE A 242 14.45 -1.65 11.36
N GLY A 243 14.61 -1.07 12.53
CA GLY A 243 15.66 -0.08 12.81
C GLY A 243 15.58 1.18 11.94
N GLY A 244 16.69 1.88 11.79
CA GLY A 244 16.75 3.13 11.03
C GLY A 244 16.30 4.36 11.82
N THR A 245 16.19 5.49 11.13
CA THR A 245 15.96 6.81 11.73
C THR A 245 14.93 7.65 10.98
N VAL A 246 14.23 7.06 10.02
CA VAL A 246 13.22 7.76 9.21
C VAL A 246 12.06 8.27 10.07
N ASN A 247 11.55 9.47 9.73
CA ASN A 247 10.36 10.01 10.34
C ASN A 247 9.13 9.79 9.45
N LEU A 248 8.02 9.45 10.06
CA LEU A 248 6.74 9.18 9.43
C LEU A 248 5.73 10.26 9.81
N ASN A 249 5.04 10.82 8.83
CA ASN A 249 4.10 11.92 9.04
C ASN A 249 2.78 11.68 8.30
N ASN A 250 1.64 11.89 8.98
CA ASN A 250 0.31 11.75 8.40
C ASN A 250 0.10 10.33 7.86
N ILE A 251 0.13 9.35 8.74
CA ILE A 251 0.02 7.92 8.40
C ILE A 251 -1.38 7.41 8.72
N VAL A 252 -1.93 6.60 7.85
CA VAL A 252 -3.17 5.84 8.09
C VAL A 252 -2.87 4.36 7.91
N SER A 253 -3.26 3.54 8.90
CA SER A 253 -3.31 2.09 8.81
C SER A 253 -4.73 1.65 9.09
N TRP A 254 -5.35 0.88 8.18
CA TRP A 254 -6.77 0.53 8.27
C TRP A 254 -7.04 -0.91 7.86
N ASN A 255 -7.74 -1.66 8.74
CA ASN A 255 -8.16 -3.04 8.53
C ASN A 255 -7.00 -3.98 8.13
N VAL A 256 -5.90 -3.91 8.85
CA VAL A 256 -4.75 -4.80 8.67
C VAL A 256 -4.94 -6.06 9.49
N GLY A 257 -4.36 -7.16 9.06
CA GLY A 257 -4.60 -8.50 9.62
C GLY A 257 -3.75 -8.82 10.84
N ASP A 258 -2.73 -8.01 11.13
CA ASP A 258 -1.99 -8.07 12.37
C ASP A 258 -1.88 -6.65 12.95
N ASP A 259 -0.70 -6.06 13.09
CA ASP A 259 -0.52 -4.83 13.83
C ASP A 259 -0.65 -3.58 12.96
N GLY A 260 -1.21 -2.52 13.53
CA GLY A 260 -1.37 -1.25 12.82
C GLY A 260 -0.04 -0.60 12.47
N PHE A 261 0.89 -0.64 13.40
CA PHE A 261 2.25 -0.12 13.27
C PHE A 261 3.19 -0.91 14.17
N ASP A 262 4.21 -1.50 13.59
CA ASP A 262 5.23 -2.26 14.28
C ASP A 262 6.62 -1.63 14.21
N THR A 263 7.41 -1.80 15.26
CA THR A 263 8.80 -1.33 15.35
C THR A 263 9.71 -2.40 15.89
N ASP A 264 10.81 -2.63 15.20
CA ASP A 264 11.81 -3.59 15.57
C ASP A 264 13.23 -3.00 15.45
N GLN A 265 14.25 -3.72 15.95
CA GLN A 265 15.68 -3.41 15.79
C GLN A 265 16.06 -1.97 16.18
N SER A 266 15.42 -1.42 17.21
CA SER A 266 15.65 -0.05 17.71
C SER A 266 15.44 1.05 16.69
N TRP A 267 14.34 1.01 15.94
CA TRP A 267 13.94 2.17 15.14
C TRP A 267 13.99 3.46 16.00
N SER A 268 14.58 4.52 15.46
CA SER A 268 14.89 5.75 16.21
C SER A 268 14.30 7.00 15.57
N GLY A 269 13.15 6.84 14.90
CA GLY A 269 12.42 7.93 14.24
C GLY A 269 11.27 8.49 15.10
N THR A 270 10.41 9.21 14.42
CA THR A 270 9.17 9.76 14.98
C THR A 270 7.99 9.40 14.08
N LEU A 271 6.93 8.84 14.65
CA LEU A 271 5.61 8.77 14.04
C LEU A 271 4.78 9.96 14.55
N ASP A 272 4.43 10.88 13.66
CA ASP A 272 3.72 12.11 13.98
C ASP A 272 2.46 12.26 13.13
N ASN A 273 1.33 12.50 13.77
CA ASN A 273 0.02 12.61 13.18
C ASN A 273 -0.39 11.33 12.40
N PHE A 274 -1.12 10.46 13.06
CA PHE A 274 -1.52 9.17 12.49
C PHE A 274 -2.96 8.80 12.88
N VAL A 275 -3.52 7.88 12.11
CA VAL A 275 -4.79 7.20 12.45
C VAL A 275 -4.60 5.71 12.19
N ILE A 276 -4.84 4.89 13.23
CA ILE A 276 -4.86 3.42 13.13
C ILE A 276 -6.29 2.96 13.39
N ILE A 277 -6.86 2.18 12.46
CA ILE A 277 -8.27 1.80 12.47
C ILE A 277 -8.40 0.30 12.31
N SER A 278 -9.00 -0.32 13.32
CA SER A 278 -9.45 -1.72 13.31
C SER A 278 -8.39 -2.74 12.82
N PRO A 279 -7.16 -2.75 13.37
CA PRO A 279 -6.25 -3.87 13.14
C PRO A 279 -6.81 -5.13 13.82
N ASP A 280 -6.47 -6.31 13.32
CA ASP A 280 -6.83 -7.58 13.95
C ASP A 280 -5.84 -7.95 15.08
N GLY A 281 -4.58 -7.52 15.00
CA GLY A 281 -3.58 -7.55 16.06
C GLY A 281 -3.65 -6.32 16.97
N HIS A 282 -2.49 -5.75 17.34
CA HIS A 282 -2.42 -4.53 18.14
C HIS A 282 -2.54 -3.27 17.26
N CYS A 283 -2.83 -2.13 17.87
CA CYS A 283 -2.62 -0.87 17.18
C CYS A 283 -1.12 -0.56 17.04
N PHE A 284 -0.35 -1.01 18.03
CA PHE A 284 1.11 -0.89 18.06
C PHE A 284 1.74 -2.15 18.65
N GLU A 285 2.69 -2.73 17.94
CA GLU A 285 3.71 -3.62 18.49
C GLU A 285 5.03 -2.84 18.54
N LEU A 286 5.64 -2.78 19.71
CA LEU A 286 6.80 -1.91 19.95
C LEU A 286 7.95 -2.72 20.49
N ASP A 287 8.67 -3.34 19.58
CA ASP A 287 9.82 -4.15 19.89
C ASP A 287 11.09 -3.32 20.02
N GLY A 288 12.01 -3.87 20.75
CA GLY A 288 13.25 -3.21 21.09
C GLY A 288 14.46 -3.67 20.26
N PRO A 289 15.66 -3.54 20.83
CA PRO A 289 16.87 -3.98 20.17
C PRO A 289 17.01 -5.50 20.16
N GLU A 290 17.38 -6.06 19.02
CA GLU A 290 17.89 -7.44 18.87
C GLU A 290 19.42 -7.54 19.06
N GLY A 291 20.13 -6.42 19.01
CA GLY A 291 21.56 -6.27 19.28
C GLY A 291 21.82 -5.35 20.47
N SER A 292 23.06 -4.84 20.60
CA SER A 292 23.46 -3.98 21.70
C SER A 292 23.15 -2.49 21.51
N TYR A 293 22.81 -2.07 20.29
CA TYR A 293 22.42 -0.68 20.02
C TYR A 293 21.00 -0.42 20.56
N GLU A 294 20.87 0.59 21.41
CA GLU A 294 19.61 0.98 22.01
C GLU A 294 19.17 2.35 21.49
N GLY A 295 18.37 2.34 20.44
CA GLY A 295 17.69 3.54 19.94
C GLY A 295 16.42 3.85 20.74
N SER A 296 15.86 5.02 20.49
CA SER A 296 14.55 5.39 21.04
C SER A 296 13.73 6.10 19.98
N HIS A 297 12.40 5.89 19.99
CA HIS A 297 11.49 6.51 19.06
C HIS A 297 10.37 7.28 19.77
N VAL A 298 9.66 8.09 19.01
CA VAL A 298 8.56 8.93 19.51
C VAL A 298 7.31 8.66 18.67
N ILE A 299 6.19 8.41 19.37
CA ILE A 299 4.87 8.30 18.75
C ILE A 299 3.99 9.39 19.33
N LYS A 300 3.42 10.26 18.50
CA LYS A 300 2.67 11.43 18.97
C LYS A 300 1.58 11.90 18.00
N ASN A 301 0.62 12.66 18.56
CA ASN A 301 -0.41 13.37 17.81
C ASN A 301 -1.29 12.45 16.94
N GLY A 302 -1.74 11.32 17.46
CA GLY A 302 -2.52 10.39 16.67
C GLY A 302 -3.80 9.91 17.33
N HIS A 303 -4.55 9.13 16.58
CA HIS A 303 -5.77 8.48 17.04
C HIS A 303 -5.76 7.00 16.69
N VAL A 304 -6.28 6.19 17.61
CA VAL A 304 -6.52 4.76 17.38
C VAL A 304 -8.02 4.47 17.53
N ILE A 305 -8.54 3.66 16.63
CA ILE A 305 -9.90 3.12 16.67
C ILE A 305 -9.75 1.61 16.62
N ALA A 306 -9.68 0.99 17.80
CA ALA A 306 -9.48 -0.44 17.90
C ALA A 306 -10.69 -1.22 17.38
N ASN A 307 -10.43 -2.40 16.83
CA ASN A 307 -11.45 -3.40 16.59
C ASN A 307 -11.86 -4.03 17.94
N GLY A 308 -13.15 -3.97 18.28
CA GLY A 308 -13.64 -4.56 19.52
C GLY A 308 -13.53 -6.07 19.62
N ASP A 309 -13.32 -6.74 18.49
CA ASP A 309 -13.16 -8.18 18.33
C ASP A 309 -11.72 -8.59 17.99
N ASN A 310 -10.73 -7.69 18.17
CA ASN A 310 -9.34 -7.98 17.85
C ASN A 310 -8.81 -9.21 18.61
N GLN A 311 -7.89 -9.94 18.01
CA GLN A 311 -7.43 -11.21 18.53
C GLN A 311 -6.41 -11.05 19.67
N SER A 312 -5.64 -9.95 19.68
CA SER A 312 -4.60 -9.70 20.68
C SER A 312 -5.15 -9.34 22.05
N GLY A 313 -6.30 -8.67 22.13
CA GLY A 313 -6.92 -8.21 23.37
C GLY A 313 -6.30 -6.94 23.96
N ASP A 314 -5.16 -6.48 23.45
CA ASP A 314 -4.44 -5.28 23.89
C ASP A 314 -4.33 -4.26 22.74
N LEU A 315 -4.22 -2.97 23.06
CA LEU A 315 -4.03 -1.92 22.06
C LEU A 315 -2.56 -1.73 21.71
N ILE A 316 -1.69 -1.98 22.65
CA ILE A 316 -0.26 -1.74 22.53
C ILE A 316 0.47 -2.91 23.18
N ASN A 317 1.27 -3.61 22.42
CA ASN A 317 2.27 -4.54 22.89
C ASN A 317 3.61 -3.80 23.00
N VAL A 318 4.32 -3.94 24.10
CA VAL A 318 5.64 -3.29 24.31
C VAL A 318 6.59 -4.29 24.89
N ASP A 319 7.63 -4.63 24.17
CA ASP A 319 8.71 -5.44 24.68
C ASP A 319 9.48 -4.74 25.81
N GLY A 320 9.94 -5.54 26.79
CA GLY A 320 10.56 -5.03 28.01
C GLY A 320 11.85 -4.21 27.79
N ASN A 321 12.44 -4.23 26.62
CA ASN A 321 13.63 -3.48 26.23
C ASN A 321 13.34 -2.38 25.20
N SER A 322 12.11 -2.22 24.76
CA SER A 322 11.71 -1.13 23.87
C SER A 322 11.85 0.24 24.55
N ARG A 323 12.24 1.25 23.78
CA ARG A 323 12.42 2.63 24.27
C ARG A 323 11.55 3.59 23.47
N VAL A 324 10.32 3.73 23.90
CA VAL A 324 9.32 4.58 23.24
C VAL A 324 8.89 5.74 24.12
N ALA A 325 8.64 6.91 23.53
CA ALA A 325 7.94 8.03 24.15
C ALA A 325 6.60 8.23 23.45
N LEU A 326 5.50 8.01 24.15
CA LEU A 326 4.14 8.32 23.71
C LEU A 326 3.76 9.73 24.16
N GLN A 327 3.31 10.63 23.24
CA GLN A 327 3.03 12.04 23.49
C GLN A 327 1.71 12.52 22.87
#